data_e1a51e2845a2643d0b5c8482eafca216
#
_entry.id   e1a51e2845a2643d0b5c8482eafca216
#
_cell.length_a   1.000
_cell.length_b   1.000
_cell.length_c   1.000
_cell.angle_alpha   90.00
_cell.angle_beta   90.00
_cell.angle_gamma   90.00
#
_symmetry.space_group_name_H-M   'P 1'
#
loop_
_entity.id
_entity.type
_entity.pdbx_description
1 polymer ?
#
loop_
_entity_poly.entity_id
_entity_poly.type
_entity_poly.pdbx_seq_one_letter_code
_entity_poly.pdbx_strand_id
1 'polypeptide(L)'
;MCIRDSSESEPIIDFIDNNKIDLKYILNTHHHHDHIGGNLELKKKYNCDVIGFKDDKNRIPGINILVENNQIWQKGNFEAKIYHTPGHTSGHIAFHFFKEKIIFTGDTLFSLGCGRIFEGTYEQMFNSLKIFKKLPKDTLIYCGHEYTLKNSEFCLFNDPDNLKLKEKVLKIKNNHKLNSPTIPSVLDDELECNIFLKAEDIKTFSKLRDLKDNF
;
A
#
# COMPACT_ATOMS: atom_id res chain seq x y z
N MET A 1 -2.50 -19.85 0.46
CA MET A 1 -2.52 -18.40 0.86
C MET A 1 -1.58 -17.60 -0.03
N CYS A 2 -1.82 -16.33 -0.20
CA CYS A 2 -0.79 -15.38 -0.65
C CYS A 2 -0.55 -14.34 0.46
N ILE A 3 0.68 -13.86 0.55
CA ILE A 3 1.07 -12.74 1.42
C ILE A 3 1.50 -11.57 0.56
N ARG A 4 1.46 -10.37 1.12
CA ARG A 4 1.93 -9.16 0.48
C ARG A 4 3.14 -8.62 1.26
N ASP A 5 4.21 -8.30 0.52
CA ASP A 5 5.43 -7.66 1.03
C ASP A 5 6.01 -8.32 2.29
N SER A 6 6.90 -9.27 2.06
CA SER A 6 7.56 -10.01 3.13
C SER A 6 8.80 -9.27 3.63
N SER A 7 8.67 -8.43 4.66
CA SER A 7 9.80 -7.70 5.24
C SER A 7 10.79 -8.61 5.94
N GLU A 8 10.29 -9.40 6.90
CA GLU A 8 11.05 -10.36 7.68
C GLU A 8 10.41 -11.75 7.57
N SER A 9 11.22 -12.78 7.50
CA SER A 9 10.72 -14.14 7.31
C SER A 9 10.20 -14.77 8.60
N GLU A 10 10.90 -14.60 9.74
CA GLU A 10 10.58 -15.31 10.99
C GLU A 10 9.16 -15.09 11.48
N PRO A 11 8.62 -13.86 11.61
CA PRO A 11 7.25 -13.67 12.09
C PRO A 11 6.21 -14.29 11.15
N ILE A 12 6.50 -14.30 9.84
CA ILE A 12 5.64 -14.90 8.82
C ILE A 12 5.68 -16.42 8.92
N ILE A 13 6.87 -17.00 9.10
CA ILE A 13 7.07 -18.43 9.29
C ILE A 13 6.29 -18.92 10.52
N ASP A 14 6.45 -18.24 11.66
CA ASP A 14 5.74 -18.58 12.88
C ASP A 14 4.22 -18.56 12.69
N PHE A 15 3.72 -17.53 12.02
CA PHE A 15 2.28 -17.43 11.73
C PHE A 15 1.80 -18.56 10.81
N ILE A 16 2.52 -18.87 9.74
CA ILE A 16 2.19 -19.91 8.77
C ILE A 16 2.22 -21.30 9.43
N ASP A 17 3.27 -21.60 10.16
CA ASP A 17 3.48 -22.92 10.77
C ASP A 17 2.45 -23.15 11.89
N ASN A 18 2.20 -22.16 12.78
CA ASN A 18 1.21 -22.24 13.84
C ASN A 18 -0.24 -22.40 13.31
N ASN A 19 -0.54 -21.83 12.17
CA ASN A 19 -1.86 -21.91 11.58
C ASN A 19 -1.98 -22.97 10.48
N LYS A 20 -0.92 -23.76 10.21
CA LYS A 20 -0.86 -24.80 9.17
C LYS A 20 -1.29 -24.29 7.79
N ILE A 21 -0.79 -23.13 7.43
CA ILE A 21 -1.16 -22.44 6.19
C ILE A 21 -0.26 -22.93 5.05
N ASP A 22 -0.85 -23.18 3.89
CA ASP A 22 -0.15 -23.47 2.65
C ASP A 22 0.12 -22.16 1.89
N LEU A 23 1.35 -21.61 2.03
CA LEU A 23 1.78 -20.41 1.33
C LEU A 23 2.08 -20.72 -0.14
N LYS A 24 1.40 -20.06 -1.07
CA LYS A 24 1.58 -20.24 -2.51
C LYS A 24 2.27 -19.07 -3.20
N TYR A 25 1.99 -17.86 -2.75
CA TYR A 25 2.43 -16.65 -3.45
C TYR A 25 2.87 -15.58 -2.47
N ILE A 26 3.97 -14.88 -2.83
CA ILE A 26 4.41 -13.61 -2.24
C ILE A 26 4.17 -12.53 -3.31
N LEU A 27 3.39 -11.51 -2.98
CA LEU A 27 3.06 -10.39 -3.85
C LEU A 27 3.90 -9.18 -3.43
N ASN A 28 4.89 -8.77 -4.21
CA ASN A 28 5.68 -7.60 -3.89
C ASN A 28 5.17 -6.35 -4.62
N THR A 29 4.87 -5.31 -3.84
CA THR A 29 4.44 -4.02 -4.39
C THR A 29 5.60 -3.25 -4.97
N HIS A 30 6.78 -3.34 -4.37
CA HIS A 30 8.01 -2.70 -4.83
C HIS A 30 9.25 -3.35 -4.19
N HIS A 31 10.45 -2.85 -4.51
CA HIS A 31 11.72 -3.50 -4.21
C HIS A 31 12.41 -3.04 -2.92
N HIS A 32 11.85 -2.15 -2.11
CA HIS A 32 12.50 -1.73 -0.88
C HIS A 32 12.68 -2.91 0.09
N HIS A 33 13.78 -2.91 0.84
CA HIS A 33 14.22 -4.04 1.65
C HIS A 33 13.16 -4.50 2.68
N ASP A 34 12.46 -3.55 3.28
CA ASP A 34 11.39 -3.79 4.23
C ASP A 34 10.09 -4.36 3.60
N HIS A 35 10.10 -4.62 2.29
CA HIS A 35 9.01 -5.29 1.57
C HIS A 35 9.44 -6.62 0.92
N ILE A 36 10.75 -6.88 0.83
CA ILE A 36 11.28 -8.04 0.10
C ILE A 36 12.28 -8.89 0.89
N GLY A 37 12.66 -8.44 2.10
CA GLY A 37 13.73 -9.07 2.88
C GLY A 37 13.51 -10.54 3.19
N GLY A 38 12.26 -10.96 3.41
CA GLY A 38 11.90 -12.36 3.69
C GLY A 38 11.71 -13.24 2.44
N ASN A 39 11.74 -12.69 1.22
CA ASN A 39 11.37 -13.40 0.00
C ASN A 39 12.12 -14.73 -0.20
N LEU A 40 13.46 -14.70 -0.14
CA LEU A 40 14.29 -15.87 -0.45
C LEU A 40 14.10 -17.00 0.55
N GLU A 41 14.00 -16.68 1.82
CA GLU A 41 13.81 -17.66 2.88
C GLU A 41 12.44 -18.31 2.82
N LEU A 42 11.39 -17.50 2.70
CA LEU A 42 10.01 -17.97 2.54
C LEU A 42 9.85 -18.83 1.27
N LYS A 43 10.42 -18.38 0.15
CA LYS A 43 10.41 -19.14 -1.09
C LYS A 43 11.10 -20.47 -0.95
N LYS A 44 12.25 -20.52 -0.30
CA LYS A 44 13.01 -21.76 -0.04
C LYS A 44 12.23 -22.71 0.87
N LYS A 45 11.63 -22.18 1.94
CA LYS A 45 10.92 -22.99 2.94
C LYS A 45 9.61 -23.58 2.41
N TYR A 46 8.80 -22.75 1.72
CA TYR A 46 7.43 -23.15 1.32
C TYR A 46 7.28 -23.46 -0.16
N ASN A 47 8.36 -23.36 -0.95
CA ASN A 47 8.32 -23.55 -2.41
C ASN A 47 7.24 -22.69 -3.08
N CYS A 48 7.10 -21.45 -2.63
CA CYS A 48 6.11 -20.49 -3.13
C CYS A 48 6.68 -19.63 -4.26
N ASP A 49 5.80 -19.04 -5.08
CA ASP A 49 6.18 -18.11 -6.13
C ASP A 49 6.25 -16.66 -5.61
N VAL A 50 7.18 -15.89 -6.15
CA VAL A 50 7.33 -14.46 -5.88
C VAL A 50 6.90 -13.67 -7.11
N ILE A 51 5.93 -12.77 -6.92
CA ILE A 51 5.29 -11.98 -7.96
C ILE A 51 5.66 -10.51 -7.77
N GLY A 52 6.03 -9.83 -8.84
CA GLY A 52 6.35 -8.42 -8.81
C GLY A 52 6.37 -7.81 -10.20
N PHE A 53 6.61 -6.49 -10.26
CA PHE A 53 6.62 -5.75 -11.51
C PHE A 53 7.79 -6.18 -12.40
N LYS A 54 7.54 -6.33 -13.69
CA LYS A 54 8.54 -6.83 -14.65
C LYS A 54 9.83 -5.99 -14.68
N ASP A 55 9.70 -4.66 -14.55
CA ASP A 55 10.85 -3.76 -14.63
C ASP A 55 11.69 -3.79 -13.33
N ASP A 56 11.15 -4.36 -12.25
CA ASP A 56 11.86 -4.61 -10.99
C ASP A 56 12.48 -6.02 -10.91
N LYS A 57 12.50 -6.78 -12.00
CA LYS A 57 13.03 -8.15 -12.05
C LYS A 57 14.40 -8.31 -11.42
N ASN A 58 15.29 -7.33 -11.58
CA ASN A 58 16.65 -7.40 -11.03
C ASN A 58 16.76 -6.84 -9.62
N ARG A 59 15.69 -6.24 -9.09
CA ARG A 59 15.66 -5.57 -7.78
C ARG A 59 14.89 -6.36 -6.71
N ILE A 60 14.01 -7.29 -7.13
CA ILE A 60 13.21 -8.12 -6.23
C ILE A 60 13.81 -9.52 -6.15
N PRO A 61 14.42 -9.91 -5.01
CA PRO A 61 15.02 -11.23 -4.84
C PRO A 61 13.99 -12.35 -4.99
N GLY A 62 14.35 -13.39 -5.73
CA GLY A 62 13.52 -14.58 -5.88
C GLY A 62 12.30 -14.43 -6.78
N ILE A 63 12.08 -13.26 -7.38
CA ILE A 63 10.97 -13.04 -8.32
C ILE A 63 11.00 -14.05 -9.47
N ASN A 64 9.88 -14.68 -9.75
CA ASN A 64 9.74 -15.65 -10.84
C ASN A 64 8.41 -15.52 -11.61
N ILE A 65 7.49 -14.70 -11.13
CA ILE A 65 6.29 -14.31 -11.89
C ILE A 65 6.32 -12.80 -12.09
N LEU A 66 6.42 -12.40 -13.35
CA LEU A 66 6.47 -10.99 -13.75
C LEU A 66 5.08 -10.53 -14.17
N VAL A 67 4.65 -9.37 -13.63
CA VAL A 67 3.37 -8.76 -13.98
C VAL A 67 3.56 -7.37 -14.57
N GLU A 68 2.56 -6.92 -15.34
CA GLU A 68 2.56 -5.65 -16.04
C GLU A 68 1.37 -4.77 -15.65
N ASN A 69 1.46 -3.48 -15.99
CA ASN A 69 0.37 -2.54 -15.78
C ASN A 69 -0.90 -2.97 -16.52
N ASN A 70 -2.06 -2.85 -15.85
CA ASN A 70 -3.38 -3.23 -16.33
C ASN A 70 -3.57 -4.74 -16.58
N GLN A 71 -2.57 -5.58 -16.31
CA GLN A 71 -2.73 -7.02 -16.34
C GLN A 71 -3.73 -7.49 -15.28
N ILE A 72 -4.53 -8.51 -15.62
CA ILE A 72 -5.24 -9.32 -14.64
C ILE A 72 -4.39 -10.53 -14.36
N TRP A 73 -3.84 -10.59 -13.15
CA TRP A 73 -3.16 -11.80 -12.65
C TRP A 73 -4.19 -12.73 -12.02
N GLN A 74 -4.18 -13.98 -12.45
CA GLN A 74 -5.11 -14.99 -11.94
C GLN A 74 -4.40 -16.31 -11.67
N LYS A 75 -4.56 -16.84 -10.47
CA LYS A 75 -4.07 -18.16 -10.07
C LYS A 75 -5.01 -18.80 -9.04
N GLY A 76 -5.58 -19.95 -9.40
CA GLY A 76 -6.62 -20.61 -8.61
C GLY A 76 -7.81 -19.66 -8.40
N ASN A 77 -8.16 -19.41 -7.16
CA ASN A 77 -9.25 -18.50 -6.79
C ASN A 77 -8.81 -17.04 -6.63
N PHE A 78 -7.52 -16.74 -6.78
CA PHE A 78 -7.00 -15.38 -6.68
C PHE A 78 -7.08 -14.67 -8.02
N GLU A 79 -7.63 -13.47 -8.04
CA GLU A 79 -7.73 -12.63 -9.24
C GLU A 79 -7.51 -11.17 -8.84
N ALA A 80 -6.45 -10.56 -9.36
CA ALA A 80 -6.09 -9.19 -9.07
C ALA A 80 -5.76 -8.41 -10.34
N LYS A 81 -6.28 -7.19 -10.44
CA LYS A 81 -5.83 -6.23 -11.43
C LYS A 81 -4.58 -5.52 -10.91
N ILE A 82 -3.57 -5.44 -11.76
CA ILE A 82 -2.30 -4.78 -11.45
C ILE A 82 -2.35 -3.33 -11.93
N TYR A 83 -2.02 -2.39 -11.05
CA TYR A 83 -1.83 -0.99 -11.41
C TYR A 83 -0.38 -0.61 -11.18
N HIS A 84 0.29 -0.07 -12.21
CA HIS A 84 1.59 0.57 -12.05
C HIS A 84 1.37 1.94 -11.41
N THR A 85 1.99 2.15 -10.25
CA THR A 85 1.80 3.33 -9.40
C THR A 85 3.14 3.97 -9.04
N PRO A 86 3.90 4.47 -10.03
CA PRO A 86 5.21 5.05 -9.81
C PRO A 86 5.13 6.34 -8.99
N GLY A 87 6.23 6.64 -8.30
CA GLY A 87 6.39 7.83 -7.44
C GLY A 87 7.28 7.53 -6.26
N HIS A 88 6.85 6.65 -5.37
CA HIS A 88 7.68 6.17 -4.27
C HIS A 88 8.91 5.41 -4.80
N THR A 89 8.69 4.42 -5.63
CA THR A 89 9.71 3.82 -6.51
C THR A 89 9.24 3.87 -7.96
N SER A 90 10.15 3.67 -8.90
CA SER A 90 9.84 3.66 -10.33
C SER A 90 9.02 2.44 -10.77
N GLY A 91 9.22 1.29 -10.13
CA GLY A 91 8.56 0.02 -10.41
C GLY A 91 7.42 -0.33 -9.46
N HIS A 92 6.92 0.65 -8.68
CA HIS A 92 5.86 0.39 -7.71
C HIS A 92 4.55 -0.03 -8.37
N ILE A 93 3.90 -1.08 -7.83
CA ILE A 93 2.61 -1.57 -8.28
C ILE A 93 1.63 -1.74 -7.12
N ALA A 94 0.33 -1.69 -7.44
CA ALA A 94 -0.75 -2.05 -6.52
C ALA A 94 -1.51 -3.27 -7.03
N PHE A 95 -1.94 -4.14 -6.13
CA PHE A 95 -2.74 -5.35 -6.42
C PHE A 95 -4.19 -5.11 -6.00
N HIS A 96 -5.10 -5.00 -6.96
CA HIS A 96 -6.52 -4.80 -6.71
C HIS A 96 -7.32 -6.08 -6.91
N PHE A 97 -7.69 -6.73 -5.83
CA PHE A 97 -8.62 -7.86 -5.77
C PHE A 97 -10.05 -7.30 -5.84
N PHE A 98 -10.50 -7.04 -7.05
CA PHE A 98 -11.72 -6.27 -7.28
C PHE A 98 -13.02 -7.01 -6.89
N LYS A 99 -13.01 -8.33 -6.92
CA LYS A 99 -14.15 -9.16 -6.44
C LYS A 99 -14.33 -9.05 -4.93
N GLU A 100 -13.22 -9.05 -4.20
CA GLU A 100 -13.16 -8.94 -2.75
C GLU A 100 -13.23 -7.47 -2.27
N LYS A 101 -13.17 -6.51 -3.21
CA LYS A 101 -13.10 -5.06 -2.91
C LYS A 101 -11.91 -4.69 -2.02
N ILE A 102 -10.76 -5.30 -2.26
CA ILE A 102 -9.52 -5.11 -1.50
C ILE A 102 -8.43 -4.61 -2.44
N ILE A 103 -7.67 -3.60 -2.01
CA ILE A 103 -6.48 -3.16 -2.71
C ILE A 103 -5.28 -3.10 -1.78
N PHE A 104 -4.15 -3.67 -2.22
CA PHE A 104 -2.85 -3.52 -1.58
C PHE A 104 -2.09 -2.41 -2.31
N THR A 105 -1.90 -1.29 -1.63
CA THR A 105 -1.34 -0.06 -2.21
C THR A 105 0.14 0.14 -1.91
N GLY A 106 0.74 -0.77 -1.13
CA GLY A 106 2.14 -0.62 -0.70
C GLY A 106 2.41 0.77 -0.14
N ASP A 107 3.43 1.41 -0.67
CA ASP A 107 3.90 2.73 -0.25
C ASP A 107 3.48 3.87 -1.19
N THR A 108 2.44 3.66 -2.00
CA THR A 108 1.86 4.75 -2.80
C THR A 108 0.77 5.50 -2.02
N LEU A 109 -0.24 4.79 -1.50
CA LEU A 109 -1.34 5.38 -0.73
C LEU A 109 -1.37 4.78 0.67
N PHE A 110 -1.25 5.63 1.69
CA PHE A 110 -1.43 5.27 3.10
C PHE A 110 -2.77 5.77 3.62
N SER A 111 -3.20 5.21 4.75
CA SER A 111 -4.31 5.82 5.49
C SER A 111 -3.93 7.26 5.89
N LEU A 112 -4.73 8.22 5.40
CA LEU A 112 -4.53 9.67 5.57
C LEU A 112 -3.17 10.19 5.07
N GLY A 113 -2.55 9.51 4.10
CA GLY A 113 -1.23 9.89 3.61
C GLY A 113 -0.89 9.34 2.24
N CYS A 114 0.31 9.65 1.77
CA CYS A 114 0.93 9.02 0.62
C CYS A 114 2.44 8.83 0.86
N GLY A 115 3.06 7.97 0.07
CA GLY A 115 4.47 7.68 0.16
C GLY A 115 5.37 8.88 -0.13
N ARG A 116 6.57 8.85 0.45
CA ARG A 116 7.67 9.75 0.07
C ARG A 116 8.12 9.42 -1.35
N ILE A 117 8.58 10.41 -2.09
CA ILE A 117 9.03 10.25 -3.47
C ILE A 117 10.55 10.06 -3.47
N PHE A 118 11.01 8.83 -3.77
CA PHE A 118 12.45 8.52 -3.82
C PHE A 118 12.98 8.43 -5.25
N GLU A 119 12.25 7.76 -6.14
CA GLU A 119 12.72 7.51 -7.52
C GLU A 119 11.87 8.22 -8.57
N GLY A 120 10.64 8.56 -8.25
CA GLY A 120 9.71 9.19 -9.19
C GLY A 120 9.67 10.71 -9.11
N THR A 121 8.60 11.27 -9.67
CA THR A 121 8.29 12.70 -9.65
C THR A 121 6.97 12.96 -8.92
N TYR A 122 6.73 14.22 -8.52
CA TYR A 122 5.42 14.63 -7.98
C TYR A 122 4.28 14.33 -8.94
N GLU A 123 4.51 14.53 -10.23
CA GLU A 123 3.51 14.25 -11.26
C GLU A 123 3.16 12.75 -11.33
N GLN A 124 4.17 11.88 -11.28
CA GLN A 124 3.97 10.44 -11.28
C GLN A 124 3.17 10.00 -10.05
N MET A 125 3.57 10.43 -8.84
CA MET A 125 2.84 10.09 -7.61
C MET A 125 1.41 10.62 -7.62
N PHE A 126 1.20 11.87 -8.03
CA PHE A 126 -0.12 12.48 -8.15
C PHE A 126 -1.02 11.69 -9.11
N ASN A 127 -0.49 11.29 -10.28
CA ASN A 127 -1.22 10.49 -11.25
C ASN A 127 -1.49 9.07 -10.72
N SER A 128 -0.58 8.48 -9.95
CA SER A 128 -0.76 7.19 -9.28
C SER A 128 -1.90 7.26 -8.26
N LEU A 129 -1.97 8.32 -7.46
CA LEU A 129 -3.07 8.54 -6.51
C LEU A 129 -4.42 8.70 -7.21
N LYS A 130 -4.44 9.34 -8.39
CA LYS A 130 -5.69 9.48 -9.20
C LYS A 130 -6.24 8.14 -9.70
N ILE A 131 -5.43 7.09 -9.79
CA ILE A 131 -5.92 5.74 -10.13
C ILE A 131 -6.87 5.26 -9.03
N PHE A 132 -6.49 5.40 -7.77
CA PHE A 132 -7.29 4.94 -6.63
C PHE A 132 -8.61 5.71 -6.50
N LYS A 133 -8.62 7.02 -6.81
CA LYS A 133 -9.86 7.83 -6.79
C LYS A 133 -10.98 7.30 -7.68
N LYS A 134 -10.66 6.44 -8.66
CA LYS A 134 -11.62 5.89 -9.63
C LYS A 134 -12.18 4.53 -9.20
N LEU A 135 -11.69 3.95 -8.11
CA LEU A 135 -12.14 2.66 -7.61
C LEU A 135 -13.47 2.79 -6.85
N PRO A 136 -14.21 1.69 -6.66
CA PRO A 136 -15.41 1.69 -5.83
C PRO A 136 -15.11 2.23 -4.43
N LYS A 137 -15.97 3.10 -3.92
CA LYS A 137 -15.78 3.80 -2.66
C LYS A 137 -15.69 2.88 -1.44
N ASP A 138 -16.30 1.70 -1.50
CA ASP A 138 -16.29 0.66 -0.48
C ASP A 138 -15.04 -0.25 -0.54
N THR A 139 -14.04 0.11 -1.37
CA THR A 139 -12.77 -0.61 -1.45
C THR A 139 -11.97 -0.46 -0.16
N LEU A 140 -11.53 -1.60 0.40
CA LEU A 140 -10.64 -1.66 1.57
C LEU A 140 -9.19 -1.49 1.13
N ILE A 141 -8.49 -0.53 1.73
CA ILE A 141 -7.11 -0.18 1.41
C ILE A 141 -6.18 -0.78 2.46
N TYR A 142 -5.29 -1.65 2.01
CA TYR A 142 -4.19 -2.21 2.79
C TYR A 142 -2.88 -1.60 2.31
N CYS A 143 -2.36 -0.64 3.05
CA CYS A 143 -1.08 0.02 2.76
C CYS A 143 0.12 -0.69 3.41
N GLY A 144 1.35 -0.26 3.07
CA GLY A 144 2.59 -0.89 3.51
C GLY A 144 2.84 -0.76 5.01
N HIS A 145 2.56 0.39 5.59
CA HIS A 145 2.94 0.75 6.95
C HIS A 145 1.79 1.34 7.75
N GLU A 146 1.85 1.18 9.08
CA GLU A 146 0.91 1.74 10.06
C GLU A 146 1.32 3.17 10.48
N TYR A 147 1.28 4.11 9.53
CA TYR A 147 1.62 5.52 9.76
C TYR A 147 0.41 6.40 10.09
N THR A 148 -0.76 5.80 10.25
CA THR A 148 -2.06 6.48 10.32
C THR A 148 -2.12 7.57 11.38
N LEU A 149 -1.57 7.35 12.59
CA LEU A 149 -1.61 8.35 13.65
C LEU A 149 -0.88 9.64 13.23
N LYS A 150 0.38 9.54 12.79
CA LYS A 150 1.17 10.70 12.33
C LYS A 150 0.57 11.37 11.10
N ASN A 151 0.02 10.57 10.18
CA ASN A 151 -0.65 11.09 9.00
C ASN A 151 -1.91 11.86 9.39
N SER A 152 -2.67 11.37 10.37
CA SER A 152 -3.88 12.03 10.86
C SER A 152 -3.60 13.40 11.49
N GLU A 153 -2.49 13.54 12.20
CA GLU A 153 -2.03 14.81 12.78
C GLU A 153 -1.70 15.82 11.67
N PHE A 154 -0.98 15.39 10.65
CA PHE A 154 -0.65 16.22 9.49
C PHE A 154 -1.89 16.64 8.69
N CYS A 155 -2.82 15.72 8.43
CA CYS A 155 -4.07 16.04 7.76
C CYS A 155 -4.87 17.07 8.56
N LEU A 156 -5.01 16.86 9.87
CA LEU A 156 -5.77 17.77 10.73
C LEU A 156 -5.12 19.18 10.83
N PHE A 157 -3.78 19.25 10.80
CA PHE A 157 -3.06 20.52 10.77
C PHE A 157 -3.35 21.32 9.49
N ASN A 158 -3.50 20.65 8.33
CA ASN A 158 -3.71 21.29 7.03
C ASN A 158 -5.20 21.42 6.63
N ASP A 159 -6.11 20.70 7.29
CA ASP A 159 -7.57 20.72 7.03
C ASP A 159 -8.33 20.72 8.37
N PRO A 160 -8.13 21.76 9.22
CA PRO A 160 -8.62 21.77 10.60
C PRO A 160 -10.14 21.90 10.71
N ASP A 161 -10.84 22.32 9.66
CA ASP A 161 -12.30 22.51 9.67
C ASP A 161 -13.09 21.29 9.18
N ASN A 162 -12.39 20.25 8.74
CA ASN A 162 -13.00 19.01 8.25
C ASN A 162 -13.56 18.17 9.41
N LEU A 163 -14.87 18.19 9.59
CA LEU A 163 -15.54 17.50 10.69
C LEU A 163 -15.36 15.99 10.62
N LYS A 164 -15.45 15.39 9.41
CA LYS A 164 -15.25 13.96 9.23
C LYS A 164 -13.83 13.53 9.57
N LEU A 165 -12.85 14.36 9.21
CA LEU A 165 -11.45 14.13 9.61
C LEU A 165 -11.28 14.18 11.12
N LYS A 166 -11.89 15.15 11.82
CA LYS A 166 -11.87 15.22 13.29
C LYS A 166 -12.41 13.95 13.94
N GLU A 167 -13.54 13.47 13.46
CA GLU A 167 -14.14 12.21 13.97
C GLU A 167 -13.22 11.00 13.70
N LYS A 168 -12.64 10.92 12.49
CA LYS A 168 -11.69 9.85 12.13
C LYS A 168 -10.45 9.90 13.00
N VAL A 169 -9.89 11.08 13.28
CA VAL A 169 -8.74 11.26 14.18
C VAL A 169 -9.02 10.77 15.60
N LEU A 170 -10.21 11.03 16.12
CA LEU A 170 -10.62 10.51 17.45
C LEU A 170 -10.64 8.98 17.47
N LYS A 171 -11.20 8.34 16.44
CA LYS A 171 -11.20 6.87 16.30
C LYS A 171 -9.77 6.32 16.23
N ILE A 172 -8.90 6.93 15.41
CA ILE A 172 -7.49 6.55 15.26
C ILE A 172 -6.76 6.62 16.60
N LYS A 173 -6.92 7.72 17.35
CA LYS A 173 -6.31 7.88 18.68
C LYS A 173 -6.80 6.84 19.67
N ASN A 174 -8.08 6.47 19.63
CA ASN A 174 -8.62 5.43 20.47
C ASN A 174 -8.06 4.04 20.10
N ASN A 175 -8.00 3.71 18.81
CA ASN A 175 -7.41 2.46 18.36
C ASN A 175 -5.94 2.37 18.78
N HIS A 176 -5.18 3.45 18.64
CA HIS A 176 -3.78 3.48 19.04
C HIS A 176 -3.62 3.23 20.56
N LYS A 177 -4.46 3.84 21.41
CA LYS A 177 -4.46 3.58 22.87
C LYS A 177 -4.77 2.13 23.22
N LEU A 178 -5.57 1.45 22.40
CA LEU A 178 -5.96 0.05 22.59
C LEU A 178 -5.00 -0.93 21.87
N ASN A 179 -3.90 -0.45 21.29
CA ASN A 179 -3.00 -1.23 20.43
C ASN A 179 -3.74 -1.98 19.31
N SER A 180 -4.83 -1.39 18.81
CA SER A 180 -5.63 -1.95 17.72
C SER A 180 -5.19 -1.35 16.39
N PRO A 181 -5.14 -2.13 15.29
CA PRO A 181 -4.75 -1.64 13.98
C PRO A 181 -5.73 -0.60 13.45
N THR A 182 -5.25 0.31 12.61
CA THR A 182 -6.07 1.29 11.90
C THR A 182 -6.22 0.95 10.41
N ILE A 183 -5.53 -0.09 9.95
CA ILE A 183 -5.59 -0.65 8.59
C ILE A 183 -6.41 -1.95 8.64
N PRO A 184 -7.30 -2.19 7.66
CA PRO A 184 -7.51 -1.41 6.44
C PRO A 184 -8.31 -0.11 6.65
N SER A 185 -8.05 0.89 5.81
CA SER A 185 -8.93 2.04 5.68
C SER A 185 -9.92 1.84 4.52
N VAL A 186 -11.00 2.62 4.52
CA VAL A 186 -12.02 2.57 3.45
C VAL A 186 -11.77 3.73 2.48
N LEU A 187 -11.83 3.47 1.17
CA LEU A 187 -11.55 4.50 0.17
C LEU A 187 -12.46 5.72 0.29
N ASP A 188 -13.74 5.56 0.60
CA ASP A 188 -14.66 6.69 0.80
C ASP A 188 -14.19 7.64 1.90
N ASP A 189 -13.67 7.09 3.00
CA ASP A 189 -13.08 7.89 4.07
C ASP A 189 -11.79 8.60 3.63
N GLU A 190 -10.96 7.91 2.84
CA GLU A 190 -9.72 8.51 2.32
C GLU A 190 -10.02 9.65 1.33
N LEU A 191 -11.05 9.52 0.49
CA LEU A 191 -11.45 10.57 -0.44
C LEU A 191 -11.90 11.86 0.29
N GLU A 192 -12.48 11.73 1.48
CA GLU A 192 -12.97 12.86 2.24
C GLU A 192 -11.95 13.44 3.23
N CYS A 193 -11.03 12.61 3.71
CA CYS A 193 -10.13 12.97 4.82
C CYS A 193 -8.65 13.08 4.42
N ASN A 194 -8.22 12.38 3.36
CA ASN A 194 -6.82 12.37 2.95
C ASN A 194 -6.51 13.57 2.05
N ILE A 195 -5.76 14.54 2.56
CA ILE A 195 -5.46 15.79 1.84
C ILE A 195 -4.69 15.57 0.54
N PHE A 196 -3.92 14.49 0.41
CA PHE A 196 -3.22 14.15 -0.82
C PHE A 196 -4.17 13.67 -1.92
N LEU A 197 -5.23 12.92 -1.56
CA LEU A 197 -6.31 12.57 -2.49
C LEU A 197 -7.21 13.76 -2.81
N LYS A 198 -7.37 14.70 -1.89
CA LYS A 198 -8.14 15.94 -2.09
C LYS A 198 -7.41 16.96 -2.96
N ALA A 199 -6.09 16.86 -3.13
CA ALA A 199 -5.35 17.75 -4.02
C ALA A 199 -5.91 17.67 -5.45
N GLU A 200 -6.20 18.84 -6.03
CA GLU A 200 -6.82 18.94 -7.35
C GLU A 200 -5.78 19.06 -8.47
N ASP A 201 -4.60 19.58 -8.14
CA ASP A 201 -3.50 19.79 -9.07
C ASP A 201 -2.14 19.39 -8.50
N ILE A 202 -1.15 19.27 -9.38
CA ILE A 202 0.22 18.85 -9.05
C ILE A 202 0.90 19.86 -8.11
N LYS A 203 0.62 21.16 -8.27
CA LYS A 203 1.25 22.21 -7.47
C LYS A 203 0.80 22.13 -6.01
N THR A 204 -0.50 21.93 -5.78
CA THR A 204 -1.06 21.72 -4.44
C THR A 204 -0.52 20.43 -3.84
N PHE A 205 -0.50 19.34 -4.62
CA PHE A 205 0.05 18.06 -4.18
C PHE A 205 1.52 18.16 -3.79
N SER A 206 2.38 18.75 -4.62
CA SER A 206 3.82 18.89 -4.33
C SER A 206 4.08 19.70 -3.08
N LYS A 207 3.36 20.82 -2.91
CA LYS A 207 3.46 21.63 -1.69
C LYS A 207 3.10 20.83 -0.43
N LEU A 208 2.01 20.05 -0.47
CA LEU A 208 1.61 19.19 0.65
C LEU A 208 2.67 18.11 0.94
N ARG A 209 3.28 17.54 -0.10
CA ARG A 209 4.32 16.52 0.07
C ARG A 209 5.58 17.10 0.71
N ASP A 210 6.03 18.27 0.23
CA ASP A 210 7.17 19.00 0.81
C ASP A 210 6.92 19.35 2.29
N LEU A 211 5.72 19.84 2.60
CA LEU A 211 5.33 20.12 3.99
C LEU A 211 5.35 18.85 4.86
N LYS A 212 4.87 17.73 4.33
CA LYS A 212 4.85 16.46 5.06
C LYS A 212 6.26 15.90 5.28
N ASP A 213 7.20 16.14 4.38
CA ASP A 213 8.57 15.67 4.53
C ASP A 213 9.34 16.40 5.62
N ASN A 214 8.86 17.59 6.03
CA ASN A 214 9.41 18.43 7.08
C ASN A 214 8.55 18.48 8.36
N PHE A 215 7.42 17.74 8.40
CA PHE A 215 6.52 17.65 9.55
C PHE A 215 6.96 16.50 10.47
#